data_d11270b0f539a561e90867fe62052787
#
_entry.id   d11270b0f539a561e90867fe62052787
#
_cell.length_a   1.000
_cell.length_b   1.000
_cell.length_c   1.000
_cell.angle_alpha   90.00
_cell.angle_beta   90.00
_cell.angle_gamma   90.00
#
_symmetry.space_group_name_H-M   'P 1'
#
loop_
_entity.id
_entity.type
_entity.pdbx_description
1 polymer ?
#
loop_
_entity_poly.entity_id
_entity_poly.type
_entity_poly.pdbx_seq_one_letter_code
_entity_poly.pdbx_strand_id
1 'polypeptide(L)'
;MANPIGLYLHIPFCRGKCPYCDFYSMRADAACMDTYTQALQKSLEQWAERIGRAADTLYLGGGTPSLLGGARIAALVQTARDCYGLRGAEITVECNPSDADGHLFEALAGAGVSRISLGLQSAVDEERKALGRRAGVKEAAASVRLAGAAGIQNLSLDLMLGIPGQTAESLRRSIDFCTQAGVCHISAYLLKIEEGTPFAQRRASLVLPNEDTVCDLYEQACEELEAAGFQQYEISNFARHGFESRHNLKYWNAEEYLGLGASAHSFLGGKRFFYPRDRNAFLRGEGPIQDGEGGSFEEYAMLRMRLADGLIESLARQRYGCGIPPYMRESARRMEQYGLTSQDEDGIRLTRKGFLLSNTVIAELLYPAGDGRVTRPFFCCTK
;
A
#
# COMPACT_ATOMS: atom_id res chain seq x y z
N MET A 1 -17.38 22.45 -3.99
CA MET A 1 -17.15 21.68 -2.74
C MET A 1 -15.70 21.19 -2.77
N ALA A 2 -14.99 21.17 -1.64
CA ALA A 2 -13.65 20.62 -1.58
C ALA A 2 -13.67 19.11 -1.87
N ASN A 3 -12.64 18.60 -2.54
CA ASN A 3 -12.53 17.15 -2.84
C ASN A 3 -12.52 16.32 -1.55
N PRO A 4 -13.14 15.14 -1.54
CA PRO A 4 -13.10 14.25 -0.38
C PRO A 4 -11.67 13.77 -0.10
N ILE A 5 -11.37 13.54 1.18
CA ILE A 5 -10.05 13.05 1.61
C ILE A 5 -10.03 11.53 1.78
N GLY A 6 -8.83 10.93 1.79
CA GLY A 6 -8.62 9.57 2.30
C GLY A 6 -8.44 9.57 3.82
N LEU A 7 -8.93 8.55 4.50
CA LEU A 7 -8.64 8.30 5.91
C LEU A 7 -7.79 7.03 6.03
N TYR A 8 -6.67 7.11 6.75
CA TYR A 8 -5.84 5.97 7.11
C TYR A 8 -5.76 5.82 8.62
N LEU A 9 -6.08 4.63 9.14
CA LEU A 9 -5.94 4.32 10.56
C LEU A 9 -4.83 3.28 10.75
N HIS A 10 -3.75 3.68 11.41
CA HIS A 10 -2.66 2.77 11.73
C HIS A 10 -2.98 1.95 12.97
N ILE A 11 -3.04 0.64 12.81
CA ILE A 11 -3.29 -0.31 13.89
C ILE A 11 -1.98 -1.05 14.18
N PRO A 12 -1.23 -0.66 15.24
CA PRO A 12 0.13 -1.15 15.48
C PRO A 12 0.17 -2.48 16.23
N PHE A 13 -0.77 -3.40 15.95
CA PHE A 13 -0.84 -4.66 16.71
C PHE A 13 -0.60 -5.87 15.82
N CYS A 14 0.28 -6.77 16.30
CA CYS A 14 0.55 -8.07 15.69
C CYS A 14 0.67 -9.15 16.77
N ARG A 15 0.26 -10.39 16.48
CA ARG A 15 0.55 -11.53 17.38
C ARG A 15 2.04 -11.80 17.51
N GLY A 16 2.82 -11.49 16.49
CA GLY A 16 4.27 -11.56 16.42
C GLY A 16 4.78 -10.84 15.20
N LYS A 17 5.92 -10.17 15.31
CA LYS A 17 6.53 -9.43 14.20
C LYS A 17 7.23 -10.40 13.27
N CYS A 18 6.90 -10.34 11.98
CA CYS A 18 7.60 -11.11 10.95
C CYS A 18 9.06 -10.61 10.82
N PRO A 19 10.03 -11.50 10.56
CA PRO A 19 11.46 -11.14 10.57
C PRO A 19 11.87 -10.16 9.45
N TYR A 20 11.07 -10.01 8.42
CA TYR A 20 11.30 -9.04 7.32
C TYR A 20 10.58 -7.71 7.52
N CYS A 21 9.60 -7.63 8.44
CA CYS A 21 8.67 -6.50 8.50
C CYS A 21 9.26 -5.31 9.26
N ASP A 22 9.25 -4.14 8.62
CA ASP A 22 9.66 -2.86 9.21
C ASP A 22 8.47 -2.06 9.80
N PHE A 23 7.24 -2.43 9.51
CA PHE A 23 6.08 -1.68 10.01
C PHE A 23 6.10 -1.58 11.53
N TYR A 24 5.73 -0.38 12.02
CA TYR A 24 5.59 -0.16 13.45
C TYR A 24 4.48 -1.04 14.00
N SER A 25 4.85 -2.06 14.76
CA SER A 25 3.89 -3.00 15.35
C SER A 25 4.43 -3.64 16.63
N MET A 26 3.50 -4.05 17.51
CA MET A 26 3.79 -4.65 18.80
C MET A 26 2.69 -5.64 19.21
N ARG A 27 2.98 -6.44 20.22
CA ARG A 27 1.94 -7.23 20.89
C ARG A 27 1.12 -6.34 21.82
N ALA A 28 -0.16 -6.65 21.95
CA ALA A 28 -1.07 -5.97 22.87
C ALA A 28 -2.11 -6.97 23.43
N ASP A 29 -2.58 -6.69 24.63
CA ASP A 29 -3.75 -7.31 25.22
C ASP A 29 -5.05 -6.57 24.84
N ALA A 30 -6.18 -7.10 25.24
CA ALA A 30 -7.48 -6.52 24.92
C ALA A 30 -7.64 -5.11 25.50
N ALA A 31 -7.18 -4.85 26.72
CA ALA A 31 -7.30 -3.54 27.39
C ALA A 31 -6.48 -2.46 26.65
N CYS A 32 -5.29 -2.83 26.17
CA CYS A 32 -4.47 -1.93 25.34
C CYS A 32 -5.16 -1.62 24.01
N MET A 33 -5.77 -2.62 23.36
CA MET A 33 -6.51 -2.45 22.11
C MET A 33 -7.75 -1.56 22.32
N ASP A 34 -8.48 -1.71 23.44
CA ASP A 34 -9.62 -0.86 23.79
C ASP A 34 -9.19 0.60 23.95
N THR A 35 -8.16 0.84 24.75
CA THR A 35 -7.63 2.19 24.98
C THR A 35 -7.15 2.85 23.68
N TYR A 36 -6.50 2.09 22.81
CA TYR A 36 -6.01 2.60 21.53
C TYR A 36 -7.16 2.89 20.55
N THR A 37 -8.19 2.05 20.54
CA THR A 37 -9.41 2.26 19.73
C THR A 37 -10.12 3.55 20.15
N GLN A 38 -10.28 3.78 21.45
CA GLN A 38 -10.86 5.03 21.99
C GLN A 38 -10.02 6.27 21.62
N ALA A 39 -8.70 6.16 21.67
CA ALA A 39 -7.82 7.25 21.25
C ALA A 39 -7.95 7.57 19.76
N LEU A 40 -8.08 6.55 18.89
CA LEU A 40 -8.36 6.74 17.48
C LEU A 40 -9.71 7.40 17.23
N GLN A 41 -10.78 6.97 17.92
CA GLN A 41 -12.11 7.59 17.80
C GLN A 41 -12.05 9.07 18.17
N LYS A 42 -11.47 9.40 19.32
CA LYS A 42 -11.27 10.78 19.74
C LYS A 42 -10.47 11.60 18.74
N SER A 43 -9.42 10.99 18.14
CA SER A 43 -8.62 11.66 17.12
C SER A 43 -9.41 11.91 15.84
N LEU A 44 -10.26 10.96 15.41
CA LEU A 44 -11.18 11.14 14.28
C LEU A 44 -12.12 12.33 14.50
N GLU A 45 -12.74 12.43 15.68
CA GLU A 45 -13.64 13.52 16.04
C GLU A 45 -12.93 14.88 16.03
N GLN A 46 -11.78 14.97 16.70
CA GLN A 46 -11.00 16.21 16.78
C GLN A 46 -10.52 16.72 15.42
N TRP A 47 -10.12 15.80 14.53
CA TRP A 47 -9.70 16.18 13.18
C TRP A 47 -10.89 16.55 12.29
N ALA A 48 -12.04 15.90 12.44
CA ALA A 48 -13.24 16.24 11.70
C ALA A 48 -13.69 17.69 11.97
N GLU A 49 -13.66 18.13 13.22
CA GLU A 49 -13.94 19.51 13.61
C GLU A 49 -13.00 20.53 12.94
N ARG A 50 -11.73 20.14 12.76
CA ARG A 50 -10.71 21.02 12.13
C ARG A 50 -10.81 21.08 10.62
N ILE A 51 -11.15 19.96 9.99
CA ILE A 51 -11.09 19.81 8.54
C ILE A 51 -12.43 20.16 7.88
N GLY A 52 -13.55 19.73 8.46
CA GLY A 52 -14.89 19.96 7.92
C GLY A 52 -15.11 19.37 6.52
N ARG A 53 -14.46 18.24 6.18
CA ARG A 53 -14.51 17.62 4.84
C ARG A 53 -14.98 16.18 4.91
N ALA A 54 -15.68 15.75 3.85
CA ALA A 54 -16.05 14.35 3.66
C ALA A 54 -14.85 13.49 3.29
N ALA A 55 -14.95 12.18 3.56
CA ALA A 55 -13.98 11.18 3.09
C ALA A 55 -14.65 10.17 2.16
N ASP A 56 -13.89 9.70 1.16
CA ASP A 56 -14.34 8.72 0.16
C ASP A 56 -13.55 7.41 0.22
N THR A 57 -12.53 7.33 1.08
CA THR A 57 -11.84 6.10 1.44
C THR A 57 -11.51 6.06 2.92
N LEU A 58 -11.61 4.87 3.53
CA LEU A 58 -11.11 4.56 4.86
C LEU A 58 -10.28 3.29 4.81
N TYR A 59 -9.04 3.35 5.26
CA TYR A 59 -8.11 2.22 5.24
C TYR A 59 -7.59 1.94 6.64
N LEU A 60 -7.84 0.75 7.16
CA LEU A 60 -7.27 0.25 8.39
C LEU A 60 -6.09 -0.67 8.04
N GLY A 61 -4.87 -0.25 8.37
CA GLY A 61 -3.64 -0.97 8.00
C GLY A 61 -2.56 -0.90 9.08
N GLY A 62 -1.36 -1.35 8.73
CA GLY A 62 -0.13 -1.20 9.52
C GLY A 62 0.39 -2.49 10.11
N GLY A 63 -0.05 -2.92 11.27
CA GLY A 63 0.27 -4.21 11.86
C GLY A 63 -0.65 -5.30 11.32
N THR A 64 -1.68 -5.62 12.08
CA THR A 64 -2.71 -6.60 11.73
C THR A 64 -4.04 -6.10 12.27
N PRO A 65 -4.77 -5.24 11.53
CA PRO A 65 -6.02 -4.66 11.99
C PRO A 65 -7.09 -5.67 12.41
N SER A 66 -7.14 -6.84 11.76
CA SER A 66 -8.07 -7.94 12.15
C SER A 66 -7.94 -8.37 13.61
N LEU A 67 -6.79 -8.15 14.26
CA LEU A 67 -6.59 -8.45 15.70
C LEU A 67 -7.44 -7.59 16.63
N LEU A 68 -7.89 -6.42 16.20
CA LEU A 68 -8.82 -5.61 16.98
C LEU A 68 -10.15 -6.32 17.22
N GLY A 69 -10.52 -7.24 16.31
CA GLY A 69 -11.83 -7.88 16.31
C GLY A 69 -12.95 -7.01 15.75
N GLY A 70 -14.04 -7.64 15.34
CA GLY A 70 -15.13 -6.99 14.59
C GLY A 70 -15.76 -5.80 15.32
N ALA A 71 -15.97 -5.90 16.63
CA ALA A 71 -16.62 -4.84 17.40
C ALA A 71 -15.83 -3.52 17.43
N ARG A 72 -14.50 -3.58 17.65
CA ARG A 72 -13.66 -2.38 17.66
C ARG A 72 -13.52 -1.76 16.27
N ILE A 73 -13.39 -2.61 15.23
CA ILE A 73 -13.35 -2.12 13.84
C ILE A 73 -14.67 -1.47 13.47
N ALA A 74 -15.80 -2.08 13.81
CA ALA A 74 -17.13 -1.49 13.58
C ALA A 74 -17.29 -0.13 14.27
N ALA A 75 -16.80 0.00 15.51
CA ALA A 75 -16.84 1.27 16.24
C ALA A 75 -16.00 2.36 15.53
N LEU A 76 -14.79 2.03 15.05
CA LEU A 76 -13.95 2.96 14.28
C LEU A 76 -14.61 3.38 12.96
N VAL A 77 -15.17 2.43 12.21
CA VAL A 77 -15.87 2.69 10.96
C VAL A 77 -17.11 3.59 11.22
N GLN A 78 -17.85 3.32 12.29
CA GLN A 78 -19.04 4.13 12.65
C GLN A 78 -18.62 5.56 13.01
N THR A 79 -17.60 5.75 13.86
CA THR A 79 -17.07 7.08 14.19
C THR A 79 -16.61 7.84 12.93
N ALA A 80 -15.88 7.15 12.04
CA ALA A 80 -15.43 7.77 10.79
C ALA A 80 -16.64 8.14 9.88
N ARG A 81 -17.68 7.31 9.85
CA ARG A 81 -18.91 7.59 9.09
C ARG A 81 -19.67 8.80 9.63
N ASP A 82 -19.81 8.90 10.95
CA ASP A 82 -20.50 10.01 11.60
C ASP A 82 -19.76 11.34 11.40
N CYS A 83 -18.42 11.30 11.46
CA CYS A 83 -17.58 12.48 11.34
C CYS A 83 -17.31 12.92 9.89
N TYR A 84 -17.19 11.99 8.94
CA TYR A 84 -16.72 12.28 7.57
C TYR A 84 -17.70 11.85 6.47
N GLY A 85 -18.83 11.26 6.83
CA GLY A 85 -19.93 10.96 5.90
C GLY A 85 -19.79 9.71 5.05
N LEU A 86 -18.62 9.15 4.80
CA LEU A 86 -18.26 7.89 4.10
C LEU A 86 -19.31 7.32 3.10
N ARG A 87 -20.02 8.17 2.35
CA ARG A 87 -21.03 7.72 1.39
C ARG A 87 -20.37 7.18 0.12
N GLY A 88 -20.60 5.90 -0.21
CA GLY A 88 -19.96 5.25 -1.35
C GLY A 88 -18.44 5.13 -1.21
N ALA A 89 -17.94 5.23 0.02
CA ALA A 89 -16.52 5.11 0.31
C ALA A 89 -16.01 3.67 0.13
N GLU A 90 -14.76 3.53 -0.31
CA GLU A 90 -14.03 2.27 -0.14
C GLU A 90 -13.57 2.17 1.31
N ILE A 91 -13.99 1.11 2.01
CA ILE A 91 -13.55 0.83 3.38
C ILE A 91 -12.74 -0.46 3.35
N THR A 92 -11.43 -0.33 3.55
CA THR A 92 -10.47 -1.45 3.51
C THR A 92 -10.01 -1.83 4.90
N VAL A 93 -9.90 -3.14 5.15
CA VAL A 93 -9.27 -3.71 6.36
C VAL A 93 -8.23 -4.75 5.96
N GLU A 94 -7.00 -4.58 6.45
CA GLU A 94 -5.97 -5.61 6.34
C GLU A 94 -6.23 -6.72 7.36
N CYS A 95 -6.17 -7.96 6.90
CA CYS A 95 -6.40 -9.14 7.73
C CYS A 95 -5.26 -10.16 7.57
N ASN A 96 -4.94 -10.82 8.68
CA ASN A 96 -4.11 -12.02 8.61
C ASN A 96 -5.03 -13.24 8.57
N PRO A 97 -4.87 -14.16 7.60
CA PRO A 97 -5.73 -15.33 7.48
C PRO A 97 -5.81 -16.20 8.74
N SER A 98 -4.76 -16.21 9.60
CA SER A 98 -4.77 -16.95 10.87
C SER A 98 -5.67 -16.33 11.94
N ASP A 99 -6.12 -15.10 11.77
CA ASP A 99 -6.87 -14.34 12.77
C ASP A 99 -8.31 -14.05 12.31
N ALA A 100 -8.67 -14.50 11.11
CA ALA A 100 -9.92 -14.19 10.45
C ALA A 100 -10.87 -15.40 10.46
N ASP A 101 -12.00 -15.26 11.12
CA ASP A 101 -13.10 -16.24 11.15
C ASP A 101 -14.40 -15.65 10.57
N GLY A 102 -15.44 -16.47 10.50
CA GLY A 102 -16.73 -16.08 9.96
C GLY A 102 -17.36 -14.90 10.72
N HIS A 103 -17.28 -14.90 12.04
CA HIS A 103 -17.86 -13.83 12.88
C HIS A 103 -17.16 -12.50 12.66
N LEU A 104 -15.84 -12.52 12.45
CA LEU A 104 -15.11 -11.30 12.08
C LEU A 104 -15.65 -10.73 10.77
N PHE A 105 -15.72 -11.54 9.70
CA PHE A 105 -16.16 -11.06 8.40
C PHE A 105 -17.62 -10.60 8.38
N GLU A 106 -18.51 -11.28 9.09
CA GLU A 106 -19.89 -10.85 9.30
C GLU A 106 -19.96 -9.47 9.98
N ALA A 107 -19.16 -9.26 11.02
CA ALA A 107 -19.09 -7.97 11.71
C ALA A 107 -18.50 -6.86 10.81
N LEU A 108 -17.46 -7.16 10.01
CA LEU A 108 -16.87 -6.23 9.06
C LEU A 108 -17.87 -5.83 7.96
N ALA A 109 -18.57 -6.81 7.37
CA ALA A 109 -19.60 -6.57 6.37
C ALA A 109 -20.75 -5.73 6.95
N GLY A 110 -21.21 -6.07 8.17
CA GLY A 110 -22.25 -5.31 8.89
C GLY A 110 -21.83 -3.86 9.19
N ALA A 111 -20.55 -3.60 9.40
CA ALA A 111 -20.00 -2.25 9.55
C ALA A 111 -19.86 -1.50 8.20
N GLY A 112 -20.04 -2.19 7.08
CA GLY A 112 -19.90 -1.62 5.74
C GLY A 112 -18.48 -1.62 5.18
N VAL A 113 -17.60 -2.50 5.70
CA VAL A 113 -16.30 -2.77 5.08
C VAL A 113 -16.55 -3.36 3.69
N SER A 114 -15.94 -2.75 2.68
CA SER A 114 -16.16 -3.11 1.27
C SER A 114 -14.98 -3.85 0.64
N ARG A 115 -13.78 -3.76 1.25
CA ARG A 115 -12.54 -4.37 0.74
C ARG A 115 -11.75 -5.03 1.86
N ILE A 116 -11.22 -6.23 1.61
CA ILE A 116 -10.30 -6.95 2.51
C ILE A 116 -8.98 -7.23 1.79
N SER A 117 -7.84 -6.96 2.46
CA SER A 117 -6.52 -7.41 2.01
C SER A 117 -6.00 -8.49 2.95
N LEU A 118 -5.62 -9.63 2.39
CA LEU A 118 -5.18 -10.82 3.13
C LEU A 118 -3.71 -11.13 2.85
N GLY A 119 -2.87 -11.05 3.87
CA GLY A 119 -1.45 -11.34 3.74
C GLY A 119 -1.15 -12.84 3.62
N LEU A 120 -1.00 -13.38 2.41
CA LEU A 120 -0.57 -14.75 2.12
C LEU A 120 0.96 -14.86 2.04
N GLN A 121 1.57 -14.01 1.24
CA GLN A 121 2.99 -13.86 0.90
C GLN A 121 3.52 -14.93 -0.06
N SER A 122 3.15 -16.19 0.11
CA SER A 122 3.46 -17.31 -0.79
C SER A 122 2.48 -18.45 -0.55
N ALA A 123 2.19 -19.24 -1.57
CA ALA A 123 1.44 -20.49 -1.45
C ALA A 123 2.33 -21.69 -1.09
N VAL A 124 3.64 -21.51 -0.96
CA VAL A 124 4.63 -22.57 -0.65
C VAL A 124 5.00 -22.55 0.84
N ASP A 125 4.86 -23.69 1.51
CA ASP A 125 5.06 -23.80 2.96
C ASP A 125 6.47 -23.42 3.41
N GLU A 126 7.49 -23.86 2.68
CA GLU A 126 8.90 -23.61 2.98
C GLU A 126 9.20 -22.10 2.92
N GLU A 127 8.69 -21.42 1.91
CA GLU A 127 8.82 -19.97 1.74
C GLU A 127 8.13 -19.22 2.88
N ARG A 128 6.89 -19.60 3.23
CA ARG A 128 6.20 -18.99 4.38
C ARG A 128 6.92 -19.21 5.70
N LYS A 129 7.48 -20.41 5.93
CA LYS A 129 8.32 -20.70 7.12
C LYS A 129 9.54 -19.81 7.16
N ALA A 130 10.22 -19.62 6.02
CA ALA A 130 11.38 -18.72 5.91
C ALA A 130 11.00 -17.26 6.25
N LEU A 131 9.79 -16.83 5.87
CA LEU A 131 9.20 -15.53 6.21
C LEU A 131 8.66 -15.45 7.65
N GLY A 132 8.65 -16.54 8.42
CA GLY A 132 8.06 -16.59 9.76
C GLY A 132 6.53 -16.49 9.76
N ARG A 133 5.89 -16.83 8.65
CA ARG A 133 4.41 -16.82 8.53
C ARG A 133 3.82 -18.10 9.09
N ARG A 134 2.69 -17.95 9.78
CA ARG A 134 1.97 -19.09 10.41
C ARG A 134 0.79 -19.55 9.58
N ALA A 135 0.04 -18.61 8.98
CA ALA A 135 -1.10 -18.93 8.14
C ALA A 135 -0.64 -19.62 6.84
N GLY A 136 -1.36 -20.63 6.43
CA GLY A 136 -1.14 -21.37 5.19
C GLY A 136 -2.19 -21.07 4.13
N VAL A 137 -2.10 -21.80 3.02
CA VAL A 137 -3.08 -21.70 1.92
C VAL A 137 -4.49 -22.10 2.35
N LYS A 138 -4.64 -23.04 3.31
CA LYS A 138 -5.95 -23.46 3.82
C LYS A 138 -6.66 -22.33 4.55
N GLU A 139 -5.96 -21.63 5.42
CA GLU A 139 -6.48 -20.48 6.15
C GLU A 139 -6.79 -19.33 5.20
N ALA A 140 -5.94 -19.08 4.22
CA ALA A 140 -6.17 -18.04 3.21
C ALA A 140 -7.40 -18.35 2.36
N ALA A 141 -7.54 -19.57 1.84
CA ALA A 141 -8.71 -20.00 1.09
C ALA A 141 -10.00 -19.96 1.92
N ALA A 142 -9.92 -20.34 3.20
CA ALA A 142 -11.05 -20.24 4.12
C ALA A 142 -11.46 -18.78 4.35
N SER A 143 -10.50 -17.88 4.55
CA SER A 143 -10.74 -16.44 4.74
C SER A 143 -11.40 -15.80 3.51
N VAL A 144 -10.91 -16.10 2.30
CA VAL A 144 -11.51 -15.62 1.04
C VAL A 144 -12.97 -16.10 0.94
N ARG A 145 -13.22 -17.39 1.18
CA ARG A 145 -14.58 -17.96 1.12
C ARG A 145 -15.50 -17.33 2.18
N LEU A 146 -15.04 -17.18 3.42
CA LEU A 146 -15.83 -16.61 4.51
C LEU A 146 -16.14 -15.14 4.30
N ALA A 147 -15.17 -14.34 3.82
CA ALA A 147 -15.38 -12.94 3.47
C ALA A 147 -16.39 -12.80 2.33
N GLY A 148 -16.27 -13.63 1.28
CA GLY A 148 -17.24 -13.69 0.18
C GLY A 148 -18.66 -14.08 0.64
N ALA A 149 -18.77 -15.07 1.53
CA ALA A 149 -20.05 -15.47 2.11
C ALA A 149 -20.69 -14.38 2.97
N ALA A 150 -19.89 -13.56 3.65
CA ALA A 150 -20.35 -12.37 4.38
C ALA A 150 -20.75 -11.20 3.46
N GLY A 151 -20.57 -11.31 2.14
CA GLY A 151 -20.94 -10.28 1.16
C GLY A 151 -19.82 -9.35 0.72
N ILE A 152 -18.58 -9.53 1.21
CA ILE A 152 -17.43 -8.72 0.81
C ILE A 152 -16.79 -9.35 -0.44
N GLN A 153 -16.99 -8.72 -1.60
CA GLN A 153 -16.52 -9.25 -2.88
C GLN A 153 -15.17 -8.66 -3.33
N ASN A 154 -14.77 -7.49 -2.83
CA ASN A 154 -13.48 -6.87 -3.14
C ASN A 154 -12.41 -7.46 -2.23
N LEU A 155 -11.79 -8.55 -2.71
CA LEU A 155 -10.81 -9.33 -1.95
C LEU A 155 -9.44 -9.26 -2.62
N SER A 156 -8.41 -8.99 -1.82
CA SER A 156 -7.00 -8.97 -2.22
C SER A 156 -6.22 -10.06 -1.51
N LEU A 157 -5.28 -10.68 -2.23
CA LEU A 157 -4.22 -11.49 -1.64
C LEU A 157 -2.86 -10.83 -1.89
N ASP A 158 -2.04 -10.78 -0.85
CA ASP A 158 -0.70 -10.20 -0.95
C ASP A 158 0.34 -11.31 -1.15
N LEU A 159 1.19 -11.16 -2.17
CA LEU A 159 2.34 -12.00 -2.48
C LEU A 159 3.64 -11.22 -2.28
N MET A 160 4.71 -11.92 -1.97
CA MET A 160 6.06 -11.37 -1.93
C MET A 160 6.94 -12.03 -2.98
N LEU A 161 7.71 -11.22 -3.68
CA LEU A 161 8.66 -11.63 -4.71
C LEU A 161 10.10 -11.48 -4.20
N GLY A 162 11.01 -12.34 -4.68
CA GLY A 162 12.40 -12.30 -4.27
C GLY A 162 12.66 -12.79 -2.85
N ILE A 163 11.76 -13.62 -2.30
CA ILE A 163 11.87 -14.18 -0.95
C ILE A 163 12.83 -15.37 -0.87
N PRO A 164 13.33 -15.72 0.34
CA PRO A 164 14.27 -16.82 0.48
C PRO A 164 13.75 -18.15 -0.09
N GLY A 165 14.54 -18.77 -0.98
CA GLY A 165 14.22 -20.05 -1.59
C GLY A 165 13.21 -20.00 -2.73
N GLN A 166 12.71 -18.82 -3.11
CA GLN A 166 11.72 -18.67 -4.18
C GLN A 166 12.33 -19.01 -5.55
N THR A 167 11.53 -19.71 -6.36
CA THR A 167 11.83 -20.09 -7.74
C THR A 167 10.69 -19.69 -8.67
N ALA A 168 10.91 -19.70 -9.97
CA ALA A 168 9.87 -19.47 -10.97
C ALA A 168 8.68 -20.42 -10.80
N GLU A 169 8.92 -21.70 -10.49
CA GLU A 169 7.87 -22.69 -10.28
C GLU A 169 7.08 -22.43 -8.99
N SER A 170 7.75 -22.06 -7.88
CA SER A 170 7.07 -21.76 -6.62
C SER A 170 6.25 -20.46 -6.69
N LEU A 171 6.71 -19.48 -7.47
CA LEU A 171 5.96 -18.27 -7.76
C LEU A 171 4.70 -18.58 -8.57
N ARG A 172 4.82 -19.37 -9.64
CA ARG A 172 3.66 -19.82 -10.43
C ARG A 172 2.61 -20.49 -9.55
N ARG A 173 3.01 -21.41 -8.66
CA ARG A 173 2.08 -22.04 -7.70
C ARG A 173 1.36 -21.03 -6.82
N SER A 174 2.05 -19.95 -6.44
CA SER A 174 1.46 -18.89 -5.62
C SER A 174 0.46 -18.04 -6.42
N ILE A 175 0.77 -17.73 -7.68
CA ILE A 175 -0.14 -17.01 -8.60
C ILE A 175 -1.36 -17.87 -8.92
N ASP A 176 -1.16 -19.15 -9.25
CA ASP A 176 -2.26 -20.10 -9.51
C ASP A 176 -3.21 -20.19 -8.33
N PHE A 177 -2.67 -20.27 -7.11
CA PHE A 177 -3.51 -20.26 -5.91
C PHE A 177 -4.35 -18.99 -5.80
N CYS A 178 -3.76 -17.82 -5.98
CA CYS A 178 -4.48 -16.54 -5.89
C CYS A 178 -5.58 -16.42 -6.95
N THR A 179 -5.29 -16.83 -8.19
CA THR A 179 -6.25 -16.77 -9.30
C THR A 179 -7.42 -17.75 -9.10
N GLN A 180 -7.14 -18.96 -8.58
CA GLN A 180 -8.15 -19.96 -8.27
C GLN A 180 -8.96 -19.64 -7.01
N ALA A 181 -8.40 -18.87 -6.07
CA ALA A 181 -9.13 -18.42 -4.89
C ALA A 181 -10.27 -17.43 -5.21
N GLY A 182 -10.31 -16.88 -6.44
CA GLY A 182 -11.40 -16.02 -6.89
C GLY A 182 -11.31 -14.58 -6.38
N VAL A 183 -10.10 -14.12 -5.99
CA VAL A 183 -9.89 -12.71 -5.62
C VAL A 183 -9.91 -11.80 -6.85
N CYS A 184 -10.15 -10.52 -6.64
CA CYS A 184 -10.20 -9.52 -7.71
C CYS A 184 -9.00 -8.56 -7.71
N HIS A 185 -8.11 -8.70 -6.71
CA HIS A 185 -6.91 -7.88 -6.56
C HIS A 185 -5.76 -8.74 -6.01
N ILE A 186 -4.53 -8.47 -6.47
CA ILE A 186 -3.32 -9.12 -6.00
C ILE A 186 -2.25 -8.06 -5.83
N SER A 187 -1.65 -8.02 -4.64
CA SER A 187 -0.45 -7.22 -4.38
C SER A 187 0.78 -8.13 -4.53
N ALA A 188 1.76 -7.74 -5.33
CA ALA A 188 2.99 -8.51 -5.56
C ALA A 188 4.21 -7.62 -5.25
N TYR A 189 4.66 -7.65 -3.99
CA TYR A 189 5.73 -6.80 -3.49
C TYR A 189 7.10 -7.47 -3.59
N LEU A 190 8.09 -6.78 -4.14
CA LEU A 190 9.48 -7.18 -4.02
C LEU A 190 9.94 -7.12 -2.56
N LEU A 191 10.58 -8.18 -2.07
CA LEU A 191 11.18 -8.20 -0.74
C LEU A 191 12.29 -7.15 -0.66
N LYS A 192 12.10 -6.16 0.20
CA LYS A 192 13.13 -5.23 0.61
C LYS A 192 13.58 -5.56 2.03
N ILE A 193 14.88 -5.71 2.22
CA ILE A 193 15.47 -5.96 3.54
C ILE A 193 15.79 -4.61 4.17
N GLU A 194 14.94 -4.18 5.08
CA GLU A 194 15.07 -2.90 5.78
C GLU A 194 16.00 -3.02 7.00
N GLU A 195 16.81 -1.99 7.22
CA GLU A 195 17.68 -1.89 8.39
C GLU A 195 16.89 -2.01 9.70
N GLY A 196 17.50 -2.60 10.72
CA GLY A 196 16.83 -2.84 12.01
C GLY A 196 15.93 -4.07 12.06
N THR A 197 15.68 -4.74 10.93
CA THR A 197 14.91 -5.99 10.89
C THR A 197 15.79 -7.21 11.20
N PRO A 198 15.21 -8.31 11.74
CA PRO A 198 15.95 -9.58 11.88
C PRO A 198 16.51 -10.13 10.56
N PHE A 199 15.87 -9.83 9.41
CA PHE A 199 16.39 -10.20 8.10
C PHE A 199 17.68 -9.44 7.77
N ALA A 200 17.77 -8.15 8.08
CA ALA A 200 19.00 -7.38 7.90
C ALA A 200 20.16 -7.94 8.72
N GLN A 201 19.89 -8.29 9.99
CA GLN A 201 20.92 -8.85 10.90
C GLN A 201 21.49 -10.18 10.42
N ARG A 202 20.72 -11.00 9.73
CA ARG A 202 21.11 -12.32 9.24
C ARG A 202 21.12 -12.43 7.71
N ARG A 203 21.23 -11.30 7.00
CA ARG A 203 21.20 -11.23 5.54
C ARG A 203 22.16 -12.24 4.88
N ALA A 204 23.38 -12.39 5.40
CA ALA A 204 24.40 -13.32 4.88
C ALA A 204 24.00 -14.81 4.98
N SER A 205 23.05 -15.16 5.85
CA SER A 205 22.56 -16.53 6.02
C SER A 205 21.26 -16.83 5.27
N LEU A 206 20.64 -15.80 4.65
CA LEU A 206 19.42 -15.99 3.85
C LEU A 206 19.81 -16.48 2.45
N VAL A 207 19.14 -17.53 1.99
CA VAL A 207 19.26 -18.00 0.60
C VAL A 207 18.33 -17.17 -0.28
N LEU A 208 18.80 -15.98 -0.64
CA LEU A 208 18.04 -15.05 -1.49
C LEU A 208 18.34 -15.30 -2.96
N PRO A 209 17.38 -15.14 -3.88
CA PRO A 209 17.65 -15.06 -5.29
C PRO A 209 18.56 -13.85 -5.58
N ASN A 210 19.40 -13.95 -6.62
CA ASN A 210 20.20 -12.82 -7.08
C ASN A 210 19.32 -11.77 -7.80
N GLU A 211 19.87 -10.60 -8.11
CA GLU A 211 19.12 -9.49 -8.71
C GLU A 211 18.49 -9.85 -10.06
N ASP A 212 19.21 -10.57 -10.92
CA ASP A 212 18.67 -11.01 -12.22
C ASP A 212 17.47 -11.94 -12.02
N THR A 213 17.59 -12.91 -11.11
CA THR A 213 16.46 -13.80 -10.78
C THR A 213 15.27 -13.03 -10.19
N VAL A 214 15.52 -11.99 -9.40
CA VAL A 214 14.42 -11.14 -8.86
C VAL A 214 13.72 -10.39 -10.00
N CYS A 215 14.47 -9.90 -10.99
CA CYS A 215 13.90 -9.28 -12.18
C CYS A 215 13.05 -10.28 -12.97
N ASP A 216 13.56 -11.48 -13.22
CA ASP A 216 12.84 -12.55 -13.93
C ASP A 216 11.54 -12.93 -13.19
N LEU A 217 11.57 -13.05 -11.86
CA LEU A 217 10.40 -13.35 -11.04
C LEU A 217 9.35 -12.22 -11.11
N TYR A 218 9.78 -10.96 -11.15
CA TYR A 218 8.85 -9.84 -11.30
C TYR A 218 8.21 -9.82 -12.69
N GLU A 219 8.99 -10.02 -13.75
CA GLU A 219 8.48 -10.09 -15.13
C GLU A 219 7.50 -11.26 -15.29
N GLN A 220 7.84 -12.44 -14.77
CA GLN A 220 6.95 -13.60 -14.73
C GLN A 220 5.64 -13.28 -13.99
N ALA A 221 5.71 -12.62 -12.82
CA ALA A 221 4.50 -12.25 -12.09
C ALA A 221 3.60 -11.32 -12.91
N CYS A 222 4.17 -10.33 -13.59
CA CYS A 222 3.42 -9.44 -14.47
C CYS A 222 2.72 -10.21 -15.60
N GLU A 223 3.44 -11.11 -16.29
CA GLU A 223 2.92 -11.88 -17.41
C GLU A 223 1.81 -12.86 -17.00
N GLU A 224 2.05 -13.61 -15.94
CA GLU A 224 1.09 -14.61 -15.47
C GLU A 224 -0.17 -13.97 -14.87
N LEU A 225 -0.05 -12.87 -14.16
CA LEU A 225 -1.19 -12.12 -13.62
C LEU A 225 -2.01 -11.46 -14.74
N GLU A 226 -1.37 -10.88 -15.76
CA GLU A 226 -2.08 -10.36 -16.93
C GLU A 226 -2.81 -11.47 -17.70
N ALA A 227 -2.16 -12.60 -17.93
CA ALA A 227 -2.77 -13.75 -18.59
C ALA A 227 -3.98 -14.27 -17.79
N ALA A 228 -3.99 -14.11 -16.46
CA ALA A 228 -5.11 -14.42 -15.58
C ALA A 228 -6.19 -13.31 -15.50
N GLY A 229 -6.02 -12.19 -16.24
CA GLY A 229 -6.99 -11.10 -16.33
C GLY A 229 -6.86 -10.05 -15.21
N PHE A 230 -5.70 -9.96 -14.55
CA PHE A 230 -5.36 -8.88 -13.62
C PHE A 230 -4.48 -7.85 -14.35
N GLN A 231 -4.91 -6.63 -14.41
CA GLN A 231 -4.12 -5.53 -14.99
C GLN A 231 -3.22 -4.91 -13.92
N GLN A 232 -1.94 -4.74 -14.24
CA GLN A 232 -1.06 -3.93 -13.41
C GLN A 232 -1.50 -2.48 -13.48
N TYR A 233 -1.93 -1.87 -12.38
CA TYR A 233 -2.32 -0.47 -12.34
C TYR A 233 -1.28 0.43 -11.64
N GLU A 234 -0.38 -0.17 -10.85
CA GLU A 234 0.78 0.50 -10.27
C GLU A 234 1.92 -0.51 -10.01
N ILE A 235 3.05 -0.05 -9.53
CA ILE A 235 4.32 -0.79 -9.47
C ILE A 235 4.22 -2.17 -8.82
N SER A 236 3.33 -2.36 -7.83
CA SER A 236 3.21 -3.60 -7.03
C SER A 236 1.81 -4.19 -7.01
N ASN A 237 0.80 -3.53 -7.60
CA ASN A 237 -0.57 -3.97 -7.47
C ASN A 237 -1.23 -4.25 -8.83
N PHE A 238 -1.98 -5.34 -8.83
CA PHE A 238 -2.70 -5.89 -9.98
C PHE A 238 -4.17 -6.08 -9.63
N ALA A 239 -5.08 -5.68 -10.49
CA ALA A 239 -6.50 -5.78 -10.23
C ALA A 239 -7.28 -6.19 -11.48
N ARG A 240 -8.43 -6.83 -11.28
CA ARG A 240 -9.46 -6.84 -12.30
C ARG A 240 -10.03 -5.44 -12.44
N HIS A 241 -10.43 -5.06 -13.64
CA HIS A 241 -10.97 -3.73 -13.92
C HIS A 241 -12.07 -3.32 -12.92
N GLY A 242 -11.90 -2.14 -12.29
CA GLY A 242 -12.81 -1.59 -11.30
C GLY A 242 -12.57 -2.06 -9.85
N PHE A 243 -11.51 -2.85 -9.61
CA PHE A 243 -11.12 -3.32 -8.28
C PHE A 243 -9.76 -2.78 -7.81
N GLU A 244 -9.25 -1.76 -8.48
CA GLU A 244 -8.05 -1.04 -8.05
C GLU A 244 -8.30 -0.41 -6.66
N SER A 245 -7.30 -0.45 -5.77
CA SER A 245 -7.43 0.16 -4.44
C SER A 245 -7.54 1.68 -4.57
N ARG A 246 -8.73 2.23 -4.34
CA ARG A 246 -8.99 3.67 -4.41
C ARG A 246 -8.17 4.45 -3.40
N HIS A 247 -7.93 3.86 -2.22
CA HIS A 247 -7.12 4.50 -1.20
C HIS A 247 -5.64 4.61 -1.62
N ASN A 248 -5.05 3.53 -2.18
CA ASN A 248 -3.68 3.56 -2.66
C ASN A 248 -3.51 4.53 -3.84
N LEU A 249 -4.49 4.58 -4.73
CA LEU A 249 -4.50 5.54 -5.84
C LEU A 249 -4.47 7.00 -5.36
N LYS A 250 -5.04 7.34 -4.19
CA LYS A 250 -4.92 8.69 -3.64
C LYS A 250 -3.46 9.06 -3.35
N TYR A 251 -2.67 8.13 -2.82
CA TYR A 251 -1.24 8.37 -2.58
C TYR A 251 -0.50 8.66 -3.89
N TRP A 252 -0.69 7.81 -4.90
CA TRP A 252 -0.04 7.94 -6.19
C TRP A 252 -0.48 9.17 -6.99
N ASN A 253 -1.71 9.61 -6.80
CA ASN A 253 -2.26 10.84 -7.38
C ASN A 253 -1.90 12.10 -6.58
N ALA A 254 -1.11 11.99 -5.52
CA ALA A 254 -0.85 13.09 -4.58
C ALA A 254 -2.15 13.76 -4.12
N GLU A 255 -3.21 12.98 -3.87
CA GLU A 255 -4.45 13.45 -3.28
C GLU A 255 -4.33 13.52 -1.77
N GLU A 256 -5.16 14.35 -1.15
CA GLU A 256 -5.11 14.57 0.29
C GLU A 256 -5.66 13.38 1.08
N TYR A 257 -4.96 13.06 2.15
CA TYR A 257 -5.36 12.04 3.12
C TYR A 257 -4.90 12.41 4.52
N LEU A 258 -5.65 11.93 5.50
CA LEU A 258 -5.36 12.04 6.92
C LEU A 258 -5.04 10.66 7.50
N GLY A 259 -3.84 10.50 8.01
CA GLY A 259 -3.41 9.32 8.74
C GLY A 259 -3.49 9.56 10.25
N LEU A 260 -4.10 8.64 10.99
CA LEU A 260 -4.26 8.68 12.44
C LEU A 260 -3.68 7.41 13.08
N GLY A 261 -3.09 7.57 14.25
CA GLY A 261 -2.42 6.50 14.97
C GLY A 261 -0.90 6.61 14.90
N ALA A 262 -0.22 5.94 15.83
CA ALA A 262 1.24 5.95 15.91
C ALA A 262 1.85 5.42 14.61
N SER A 263 2.82 6.15 14.04
CA SER A 263 3.46 5.90 12.73
C SER A 263 2.63 6.28 11.50
N ALA A 264 1.41 6.80 11.64
CA ALA A 264 0.61 7.23 10.49
C ALA A 264 1.14 8.53 9.89
N HIS A 265 1.21 8.60 8.56
CA HIS A 265 1.56 9.77 7.79
C HIS A 265 0.31 10.42 7.19
N SER A 266 0.41 11.71 6.88
CA SER A 266 -0.67 12.51 6.27
C SER A 266 -0.12 13.44 5.21
N PHE A 267 -0.97 13.74 4.23
CA PHE A 267 -0.81 14.86 3.31
C PHE A 267 -2.11 15.63 3.27
N LEU A 268 -2.13 16.83 3.82
CA LEU A 268 -3.35 17.64 3.97
C LEU A 268 -3.03 19.13 3.97
N GLY A 269 -3.78 19.93 3.21
CA GLY A 269 -3.59 21.38 3.12
C GLY A 269 -2.21 21.76 2.58
N GLY A 270 -1.65 20.96 1.66
CA GLY A 270 -0.31 21.18 1.10
C GLY A 270 0.84 20.85 2.06
N LYS A 271 0.56 20.24 3.21
CA LYS A 271 1.56 19.88 4.23
C LYS A 271 1.62 18.40 4.44
N ARG A 272 2.84 17.89 4.67
CA ARG A 272 3.10 16.55 5.16
C ARG A 272 3.38 16.57 6.64
N PHE A 273 2.82 15.61 7.35
CA PHE A 273 3.05 15.42 8.77
C PHE A 273 2.81 13.95 9.15
N PHE A 274 3.36 13.53 10.27
CA PHE A 274 3.24 12.16 10.73
C PHE A 274 3.14 12.08 12.25
N TYR A 275 2.51 11.04 12.75
CA TYR A 275 2.59 10.67 14.16
C TYR A 275 3.88 9.84 14.39
N PRO A 276 4.64 10.11 15.45
CA PRO A 276 5.82 9.31 15.79
C PRO A 276 5.51 7.81 15.92
N ARG A 277 6.54 6.99 15.74
CA ARG A 277 6.50 5.55 16.04
C ARG A 277 6.46 5.32 17.57
N ASP A 278 5.51 5.95 18.24
CA ASP A 278 5.31 5.89 19.70
C ASP A 278 3.81 5.84 20.03
N ARG A 279 3.33 4.63 20.34
CA ARG A 279 1.96 4.42 20.79
C ARG A 279 1.62 5.25 22.05
N ASN A 280 2.55 5.35 22.99
CA ASN A 280 2.26 6.04 24.25
C ASN A 280 2.13 7.55 24.04
N ALA A 281 2.93 8.14 23.15
CA ALA A 281 2.78 9.53 22.74
C ALA A 281 1.40 9.78 22.12
N PHE A 282 0.96 8.89 21.21
CA PHE A 282 -0.38 8.97 20.63
C PHE A 282 -1.49 8.85 21.68
N LEU A 283 -1.39 7.92 22.63
CA LEU A 283 -2.35 7.76 23.73
C LEU A 283 -2.42 8.97 24.67
N ARG A 284 -1.33 9.70 24.85
CA ARG A 284 -1.32 10.98 25.61
C ARG A 284 -1.94 12.12 24.81
N GLY A 285 -2.31 11.91 23.55
CA GLY A 285 -2.87 12.96 22.69
C GLY A 285 -1.81 13.91 22.13
N GLU A 286 -0.55 13.50 22.06
CA GLU A 286 0.50 14.28 21.40
C GLU A 286 0.19 14.40 19.90
N GLY A 287 0.28 15.62 19.38
CA GLY A 287 -0.02 15.91 17.99
C GLY A 287 1.04 15.38 17.02
N PRO A 288 0.74 15.39 15.72
CA PRO A 288 1.69 14.98 14.70
C PRO A 288 2.83 16.00 14.53
N ILE A 289 3.96 15.51 14.00
CA ILE A 289 5.15 16.29 13.67
C ILE A 289 5.07 16.69 12.20
N GLN A 290 5.32 17.96 11.88
CA GLN A 290 5.36 18.43 10.51
C GLN A 290 6.61 17.89 9.80
N ASP A 291 6.42 17.36 8.58
CA ASP A 291 7.46 16.73 7.73
C ASP A 291 7.73 17.53 6.45
N GLY A 292 7.30 18.79 6.41
CA GLY A 292 7.52 19.70 5.30
C GLY A 292 6.25 20.01 4.49
N GLU A 293 6.47 20.63 3.33
CA GLU A 293 5.43 20.91 2.35
C GLU A 293 5.34 19.78 1.33
N GLY A 294 4.17 19.58 0.77
CA GLY A 294 3.91 18.58 -0.27
C GLY A 294 3.04 19.12 -1.39
N GLY A 295 2.82 18.31 -2.41
CA GLY A 295 1.96 18.64 -3.55
C GLY A 295 2.64 19.47 -4.63
N SER A 296 3.99 19.57 -4.66
CA SER A 296 4.72 20.17 -5.78
C SER A 296 4.55 19.35 -7.05
N PHE A 297 4.85 19.96 -8.20
CA PHE A 297 4.82 19.24 -9.48
C PHE A 297 5.82 18.06 -9.49
N GLU A 298 7.01 18.25 -8.93
CA GLU A 298 8.04 17.22 -8.87
C GLU A 298 7.58 16.02 -8.02
N GLU A 299 6.95 16.29 -6.88
CA GLU A 299 6.39 15.22 -6.05
C GLU A 299 5.24 14.50 -6.75
N TYR A 300 4.32 15.23 -7.37
CA TYR A 300 3.26 14.66 -8.18
C TYR A 300 3.81 13.78 -9.30
N ALA A 301 4.79 14.28 -10.07
CA ALA A 301 5.41 13.53 -11.14
C ALA A 301 6.10 12.26 -10.62
N MET A 302 6.84 12.36 -9.51
CA MET A 302 7.48 11.22 -8.84
C MET A 302 6.47 10.14 -8.46
N LEU A 303 5.32 10.51 -7.92
CA LEU A 303 4.27 9.59 -7.50
C LEU A 303 3.53 8.98 -8.70
N ARG A 304 3.14 9.82 -9.67
CA ARG A 304 2.44 9.38 -10.88
C ARG A 304 3.26 8.40 -11.72
N MET A 305 4.58 8.58 -11.80
CA MET A 305 5.46 7.64 -12.51
C MET A 305 5.48 6.22 -11.92
N ARG A 306 4.85 5.98 -10.76
CA ARG A 306 4.66 4.64 -10.19
C ARG A 306 3.34 3.99 -10.61
N LEU A 307 2.47 4.73 -11.30
CA LEU A 307 1.24 4.21 -11.90
C LEU A 307 1.51 3.73 -13.34
N ALA A 308 0.77 2.72 -13.77
CA ALA A 308 0.82 2.25 -15.17
C ALA A 308 0.45 3.34 -16.18
N ASP A 309 -0.49 4.23 -15.81
CA ASP A 309 -0.85 5.40 -16.62
C ASP A 309 0.25 6.44 -16.71
N GLY A 310 1.18 6.45 -15.77
CA GLY A 310 2.29 7.39 -15.72
C GLY A 310 1.87 8.84 -15.46
N LEU A 311 2.73 9.78 -15.90
CA LEU A 311 2.50 11.21 -15.82
C LEU A 311 1.72 11.68 -17.06
N ILE A 312 0.48 12.10 -16.85
CA ILE A 312 -0.47 12.46 -17.91
C ILE A 312 -0.44 13.99 -18.13
N GLU A 313 -0.22 14.41 -19.39
CA GLU A 313 -0.08 15.81 -19.79
C GLU A 313 -1.29 16.66 -19.42
N SER A 314 -2.51 16.17 -19.69
CA SER A 314 -3.75 16.91 -19.41
C SER A 314 -4.00 17.10 -17.91
N LEU A 315 -3.71 16.07 -17.10
CA LEU A 315 -3.86 16.14 -15.64
C LEU A 315 -2.82 17.06 -15.00
N ALA A 316 -1.56 17.03 -15.49
CA ALA A 316 -0.50 17.93 -15.06
C ALA A 316 -0.89 19.39 -15.36
N ARG A 317 -1.38 19.65 -16.57
CA ARG A 317 -1.83 20.98 -16.99
C ARG A 317 -3.03 21.47 -16.18
N GLN A 318 -4.00 20.62 -15.94
CA GLN A 318 -5.19 20.94 -15.12
C GLN A 318 -4.80 21.30 -13.69
N ARG A 319 -3.85 20.58 -13.08
CA ARG A 319 -3.52 20.73 -11.67
C ARG A 319 -2.51 21.85 -11.41
N TYR A 320 -1.53 22.04 -12.31
CA TYR A 320 -0.40 22.94 -12.10
C TYR A 320 -0.35 24.12 -13.09
N GLY A 321 -1.28 24.19 -14.06
CA GLY A 321 -1.28 25.23 -15.09
C GLY A 321 -0.19 25.03 -16.16
N CYS A 322 0.66 24.03 -16.02
CA CYS A 322 1.72 23.70 -16.97
C CYS A 322 1.68 22.19 -17.30
N GLY A 323 2.07 21.85 -18.54
CA GLY A 323 2.22 20.46 -18.94
C GLY A 323 3.55 19.87 -18.48
N ILE A 324 3.86 18.69 -19.01
CA ILE A 324 5.11 17.99 -18.74
C ILE A 324 6.28 18.81 -19.32
N PRO A 325 7.28 19.18 -18.50
CA PRO A 325 8.40 19.99 -18.95
C PRO A 325 9.18 19.34 -20.10
N PRO A 326 9.68 20.13 -21.09
CA PRO A 326 10.43 19.58 -22.23
C PRO A 326 11.64 18.74 -21.84
N TYR A 327 12.35 19.10 -20.76
CA TYR A 327 13.50 18.33 -20.28
C TYR A 327 13.13 16.92 -19.80
N MET A 328 11.94 16.75 -19.20
CA MET A 328 11.45 15.42 -18.79
C MET A 328 11.13 14.55 -20.01
N ARG A 329 10.51 15.12 -21.05
CA ARG A 329 10.24 14.42 -22.31
C ARG A 329 11.52 14.03 -23.03
N GLU A 330 12.55 14.88 -22.99
CA GLU A 330 13.86 14.56 -23.55
C GLU A 330 14.55 13.43 -22.76
N SER A 331 14.51 13.47 -21.43
CA SER A 331 15.01 12.38 -20.58
C SER A 331 14.27 11.07 -20.84
N ALA A 332 12.94 11.12 -20.94
CA ALA A 332 12.14 9.97 -21.29
C ALA A 332 12.56 9.36 -22.64
N ARG A 333 12.73 10.20 -23.69
CA ARG A 333 13.17 9.75 -25.02
C ARG A 333 14.54 9.07 -24.98
N ARG A 334 15.48 9.56 -24.17
CA ARG A 334 16.77 8.88 -23.96
C ARG A 334 16.60 7.50 -23.33
N MET A 335 15.67 7.37 -22.36
CA MET A 335 15.45 6.11 -21.65
C MET A 335 14.57 5.11 -22.43
N GLU A 336 13.80 5.58 -23.43
CA GLU A 336 13.10 4.68 -24.38
C GLU A 336 14.07 3.79 -25.16
N GLN A 337 15.27 4.30 -25.46
CA GLN A 337 16.32 3.52 -26.15
C GLN A 337 16.77 2.30 -25.36
N TYR A 338 16.57 2.31 -24.03
CA TYR A 338 16.87 1.21 -23.14
C TYR A 338 15.62 0.39 -22.75
N GLY A 339 14.46 0.76 -23.31
CA GLY A 339 13.18 0.13 -23.00
C GLY A 339 12.66 0.41 -21.60
N LEU A 340 13.04 1.54 -20.97
CA LEU A 340 12.67 1.87 -19.58
C LEU A 340 11.42 2.75 -19.49
N THR A 341 11.19 3.58 -20.52
CA THR A 341 10.04 4.48 -20.62
C THR A 341 9.31 4.29 -21.93
N SER A 342 8.09 4.77 -22.01
CA SER A 342 7.37 5.03 -23.25
C SER A 342 6.68 6.39 -23.12
N GLN A 343 6.55 7.12 -24.23
CA GLN A 343 5.85 8.39 -24.25
C GLN A 343 5.08 8.61 -25.54
N ASP A 344 4.02 9.40 -25.42
CA ASP A 344 3.20 9.88 -26.51
C ASP A 344 2.75 11.33 -26.22
N GLU A 345 1.78 11.84 -26.99
CA GLU A 345 1.21 13.18 -26.75
C GLU A 345 0.54 13.27 -25.37
N ASP A 346 -0.04 12.15 -24.87
CA ASP A 346 -0.79 12.08 -23.63
C ASP A 346 0.09 12.04 -22.40
N GLY A 347 1.35 11.57 -22.48
CA GLY A 347 2.20 11.53 -21.30
C GLY A 347 3.48 10.71 -21.40
N ILE A 348 4.04 10.44 -20.22
CA ILE A 348 5.24 9.60 -20.01
C ILE A 348 4.87 8.45 -19.06
N ARG A 349 5.24 7.22 -19.42
CA ARG A 349 4.98 6.02 -18.64
C ARG A 349 6.28 5.22 -18.43
N LEU A 350 6.37 4.50 -17.32
CA LEU A 350 7.38 3.45 -17.17
C LEU A 350 6.89 2.18 -17.89
N THR A 351 7.83 1.46 -18.48
CA THR A 351 7.61 0.09 -18.92
C THR A 351 7.74 -0.86 -17.73
N ARG A 352 7.46 -2.16 -17.89
CA ARG A 352 7.73 -3.18 -16.85
C ARG A 352 9.20 -3.15 -16.40
N LYS A 353 10.13 -3.08 -17.36
CA LYS A 353 11.56 -2.93 -17.09
C LYS A 353 11.86 -1.61 -16.36
N GLY A 354 11.14 -0.54 -16.72
CA GLY A 354 11.24 0.76 -16.05
C GLY A 354 10.77 0.71 -14.60
N PHE A 355 9.75 -0.09 -14.26
CA PHE A 355 9.30 -0.27 -12.88
C PHE A 355 10.37 -0.92 -12.00
N LEU A 356 11.12 -1.91 -12.49
CA LEU A 356 12.23 -2.51 -11.76
C LEU A 356 13.32 -1.50 -11.40
N LEU A 357 13.54 -0.51 -12.25
CA LEU A 357 14.52 0.57 -12.07
C LEU A 357 13.88 1.92 -11.73
N SER A 358 12.63 1.90 -11.23
CA SER A 358 11.79 3.08 -11.09
C SER A 358 12.46 4.25 -10.37
N ASN A 359 13.16 4.00 -9.26
CA ASN A 359 13.84 5.07 -8.52
C ASN A 359 14.90 5.79 -9.37
N THR A 360 15.71 5.05 -10.12
CA THR A 360 16.74 5.60 -11.00
C THR A 360 16.11 6.35 -12.18
N VAL A 361 15.10 5.73 -12.81
CA VAL A 361 14.40 6.34 -13.96
C VAL A 361 13.68 7.62 -13.56
N ILE A 362 12.96 7.61 -12.44
CA ILE A 362 12.26 8.80 -11.93
C ILE A 362 13.25 9.90 -11.54
N ALA A 363 14.38 9.54 -10.93
CA ALA A 363 15.42 10.51 -10.61
C ALA A 363 15.97 11.20 -11.87
N GLU A 364 16.27 10.44 -12.92
CA GLU A 364 16.77 11.00 -14.20
C GLU A 364 15.70 11.82 -14.94
N LEU A 365 14.42 11.47 -14.81
CA LEU A 365 13.32 12.27 -15.36
C LEU A 365 13.20 13.64 -14.68
N LEU A 366 13.31 13.66 -13.36
CA LEU A 366 13.13 14.89 -12.56
C LEU A 366 14.38 15.76 -12.51
N TYR A 367 15.58 15.12 -12.51
CA TYR A 367 16.87 15.79 -12.31
C TYR A 367 17.91 15.19 -13.28
N PRO A 368 17.80 15.50 -14.58
CA PRO A 368 18.71 14.94 -15.58
C PRO A 368 20.17 15.32 -15.29
N ALA A 369 21.08 14.34 -15.47
CA ALA A 369 22.51 14.56 -15.32
C ALA A 369 22.99 15.66 -16.28
N GLY A 370 23.58 16.72 -15.75
CA GLY A 370 24.07 17.88 -16.53
C GLY A 370 23.28 19.17 -16.39
N ASP A 371 22.13 19.18 -15.72
CA ASP A 371 21.27 20.37 -15.57
C ASP A 371 21.70 21.28 -14.38
N GLY A 372 22.85 21.01 -13.73
CA GLY A 372 23.39 21.83 -12.64
C GLY A 372 22.50 21.93 -11.39
N ARG A 373 21.37 21.25 -11.36
CA ARG A 373 20.49 21.17 -10.20
C ARG A 373 21.07 20.14 -9.23
N VAL A 374 21.42 20.58 -8.04
CA VAL A 374 21.97 19.72 -6.98
C VAL A 374 20.97 18.61 -6.66
N THR A 375 21.38 17.37 -6.88
CA THR A 375 20.63 16.19 -6.46
C THR A 375 20.51 16.20 -4.95
N ARG A 376 19.33 16.52 -4.41
CA ARG A 376 19.02 16.18 -3.02
C ARG A 376 18.75 14.68 -2.97
N PRO A 377 19.28 13.96 -1.96
CA PRO A 377 19.00 12.53 -1.83
C PRO A 377 17.50 12.33 -1.71
N PHE A 378 16.94 11.52 -2.61
CA PHE A 378 15.54 11.12 -2.53
C PHE A 378 15.32 10.31 -1.27
N PHE A 379 14.54 10.84 -0.34
CA PHE A 379 13.93 10.03 0.69
C PHE A 379 12.98 9.05 -0.01
N CYS A 380 13.30 7.78 0.14
CA CYS A 380 12.50 6.68 -0.38
C CYS A 380 11.16 6.66 0.38
N CYS A 381 10.13 7.32 -0.15
CA CYS A 381 8.75 7.10 0.29
C CYS A 381 8.27 5.74 -0.23
N THR A 382 8.84 4.66 0.30
CA THR A 382 8.24 3.33 0.20
C THR A 382 7.65 3.01 1.57
N LYS A 383 6.39 3.32 1.75
CA LYS A 383 5.49 2.66 2.70
C LYS A 383 4.14 2.55 2.09
#